data_96e8e50153bd728df9f9b919a8fae6f8
#
_entry.id   96e8e50153bd728df9f9b919a8fae6f8
#
_cell.length_a   1.000
_cell.length_b   1.000
_cell.length_c   1.000
_cell.angle_alpha   90.00
_cell.angle_beta   90.00
_cell.angle_gamma   90.00
#
_symmetry.space_group_name_H-M   'P 1'
#
loop_
_entity.id
_entity.type
_entity.pdbx_description
1 polymer ?
#
loop_
_entity_poly.entity_id
_entity_poly.type
_entity_poly.pdbx_seq_one_letter_code
_entity_poly.pdbx_strand_id
1 'polypeptide(L)'
;MFFDTDAGGVVHNIAYLRFIETNRSLLAENLGYPLGEMLNHGDCPVVVRTEIDYRRPAKLWDSLLIHGELEKFERTRFWCAFRITRPSDGQLLVTCRQMLVVVRLPELKVQRLPTRWDTDFGHLKA
;
A
#
# COMPACT_ATOMS: atom_id res chain seq x y z
N MET A 1 -11.50 9.84 -10.90
CA MET A 1 -11.88 11.06 -10.17
C MET A 1 -11.41 12.26 -10.97
N PHE A 2 -12.32 13.19 -11.21
CA PHE A 2 -12.04 14.31 -12.11
C PHE A 2 -10.87 15.19 -11.63
N PHE A 3 -10.83 15.51 -10.35
CA PHE A 3 -9.79 16.36 -9.78
C PHE A 3 -8.40 15.70 -9.69
N ASP A 4 -8.33 14.39 -9.97
CA ASP A 4 -7.06 13.66 -9.99
C ASP A 4 -6.43 13.59 -11.37
N THR A 5 -6.99 14.30 -12.33
CA THR A 5 -6.45 14.37 -13.70
C THR A 5 -5.89 15.76 -14.00
N ASP A 6 -4.91 15.81 -14.91
CA ASP A 6 -4.39 17.08 -15.42
C ASP A 6 -5.20 17.57 -16.61
N ALA A 7 -4.78 18.70 -17.22
CA ALA A 7 -5.48 19.31 -18.33
C ALA A 7 -5.52 18.45 -19.60
N GLY A 8 -4.67 17.45 -19.72
CA GLY A 8 -4.67 16.48 -20.81
C GLY A 8 -5.56 15.27 -20.58
N GLY A 9 -6.25 15.22 -19.42
CA GLY A 9 -7.10 14.09 -19.06
C GLY A 9 -6.33 12.87 -18.55
N VAL A 10 -5.04 13.01 -18.26
CA VAL A 10 -4.19 11.95 -17.72
C VAL A 10 -4.20 12.04 -16.20
N VAL A 11 -4.31 10.89 -15.53
CA VAL A 11 -4.31 10.84 -14.08
C VAL A 11 -2.99 11.37 -13.54
N HIS A 12 -3.08 12.32 -12.60
CA HIS A 12 -1.91 12.95 -12.00
C HIS A 12 -1.11 11.93 -11.17
N ASN A 13 0.22 12.04 -11.19
CA ASN A 13 1.10 11.10 -10.50
C ASN A 13 0.80 10.97 -8.99
N ILE A 14 0.40 12.05 -8.33
CA ILE A 14 0.05 12.04 -6.92
C ILE A 14 -1.22 11.22 -6.64
N ALA A 15 -2.15 11.17 -7.60
CA ALA A 15 -3.39 10.41 -7.45
C ALA A 15 -3.11 8.91 -7.31
N TYR A 16 -2.10 8.38 -7.99
CA TYR A 16 -1.74 6.97 -7.85
C TYR A 16 -1.33 6.62 -6.43
N LEU A 17 -0.59 7.49 -5.75
CA LEU A 17 -0.21 7.28 -4.36
C LEU A 17 -1.44 7.26 -3.43
N ARG A 18 -2.45 8.09 -3.71
CA ARG A 18 -3.71 8.06 -2.95
C ARG A 18 -4.47 6.76 -3.16
N PHE A 19 -4.50 6.25 -4.38
CA PHE A 19 -5.12 4.96 -4.68
C PHE A 19 -4.42 3.83 -3.93
N ILE A 20 -3.10 3.85 -3.92
CA ILE A 20 -2.29 2.86 -3.20
C ILE A 20 -2.53 2.94 -1.69
N GLU A 21 -2.59 4.14 -1.14
CA GLU A 21 -2.85 4.34 0.29
C GLU A 21 -4.21 3.77 0.71
N THR A 22 -5.25 4.00 -0.08
CA THR A 22 -6.57 3.44 0.16
C THR A 22 -6.54 1.92 0.11
N ASN A 23 -5.88 1.35 -0.91
CA ASN A 23 -5.74 -0.10 -1.04
C ASN A 23 -4.95 -0.70 0.12
N ARG A 24 -3.92 -0.01 0.60
CA ARG A 24 -3.11 -0.47 1.74
C ARG A 24 -3.95 -0.61 3.01
N SER A 25 -4.91 0.28 3.25
CA SER A 25 -5.80 0.17 4.39
C SER A 25 -6.68 -1.07 4.31
N LEU A 26 -7.16 -1.41 3.12
CA LEU A 26 -7.92 -2.65 2.88
C LEU A 26 -7.02 -3.88 3.04
N LEU A 27 -5.79 -3.82 2.56
CA LEU A 27 -4.82 -4.89 2.72
C LEU A 27 -4.54 -5.16 4.20
N ALA A 28 -4.41 -4.13 5.02
CA ALA A 28 -4.19 -4.27 6.45
C ALA A 28 -5.31 -5.07 7.13
N GLU A 29 -6.56 -4.84 6.74
CA GLU A 29 -7.69 -5.63 7.22
C GLU A 29 -7.55 -7.10 6.82
N ASN A 30 -7.19 -7.38 5.58
CA ASN A 30 -7.00 -8.74 5.08
C ASN A 30 -5.84 -9.46 5.77
N LEU A 31 -4.83 -8.73 6.21
CA LEU A 31 -3.70 -9.27 6.97
C LEU A 31 -4.01 -9.45 8.45
N GLY A 32 -5.23 -9.10 8.88
CA GLY A 32 -5.66 -9.23 10.26
C GLY A 32 -5.09 -8.18 11.19
N TYR A 33 -4.69 -7.03 10.65
CA TYR A 33 -4.15 -5.93 11.45
C TYR A 33 -4.77 -4.60 11.00
N PRO A 34 -6.10 -4.42 11.19
CA PRO A 34 -6.80 -3.23 10.70
C PRO A 34 -6.30 -1.95 11.37
N LEU A 35 -6.24 -0.88 10.58
CA LEU A 35 -5.74 0.42 11.02
C LEU A 35 -6.49 0.92 12.27
N GLY A 36 -7.81 0.75 12.33
CA GLY A 36 -8.60 1.16 13.49
C GLY A 36 -8.16 0.46 14.77
N GLU A 37 -7.85 -0.84 14.69
CA GLU A 37 -7.34 -1.60 15.83
C GLU A 37 -5.95 -1.12 16.25
N MET A 38 -5.07 -0.85 15.28
CA MET A 38 -3.76 -0.27 15.57
C MET A 38 -3.88 1.05 16.33
N LEU A 39 -4.73 1.95 15.83
CA LEU A 39 -4.92 3.28 16.43
C LEU A 39 -5.50 3.19 17.85
N ASN A 40 -6.36 2.21 18.13
CA ASN A 40 -6.89 1.98 19.47
C ASN A 40 -5.80 1.59 20.46
N HIS A 41 -4.74 0.96 20.01
CA HIS A 41 -3.57 0.61 20.83
C HIS A 41 -2.50 1.71 20.84
N GLY A 42 -2.74 2.84 20.18
CA GLY A 42 -1.76 3.91 20.05
C GLY A 42 -0.68 3.62 19.00
N ASP A 43 -0.91 2.64 18.15
CA ASP A 43 0.02 2.25 17.09
C ASP A 43 -0.37 2.89 15.77
N CYS A 44 0.63 3.21 14.95
CA CYS A 44 0.44 3.84 13.66
C CYS A 44 1.44 3.28 12.65
N PRO A 45 0.98 2.85 11.46
CA PRO A 45 1.90 2.45 10.42
C PRO A 45 2.52 3.69 9.77
N VAL A 46 3.82 3.62 9.52
CA VAL A 46 4.58 4.71 8.90
C VAL A 46 5.28 4.17 7.67
N VAL A 47 5.08 4.84 6.54
CA VAL A 47 5.80 4.55 5.30
C VAL A 47 7.20 5.13 5.42
N VAL A 48 8.21 4.26 5.34
CA VAL A 48 9.62 4.65 5.42
C VAL A 48 10.21 4.85 4.02
N ARG A 49 9.77 4.06 3.05
CA ARG A 49 10.29 4.11 1.70
C ARG A 49 9.18 3.76 0.71
N THR A 50 9.16 4.47 -0.41
CA THR A 50 8.27 4.19 -1.54
C THR A 50 9.12 4.08 -2.80
N GLU A 51 8.97 2.96 -3.51
CA GLU A 51 9.53 2.75 -4.83
C GLU A 51 8.36 2.62 -5.80
N ILE A 52 8.26 3.52 -6.77
CA ILE A 52 7.14 3.56 -7.69
C ILE A 52 7.62 3.74 -9.12
N ASP A 53 7.07 2.96 -10.04
CA ASP A 53 7.34 3.05 -11.46
C ASP A 53 6.05 3.34 -12.20
N TYR A 54 6.05 4.45 -12.92
CA TYR A 54 4.93 4.86 -13.78
C TYR A 54 5.19 4.34 -15.19
N ARG A 55 4.53 3.24 -15.54
CA ARG A 55 4.80 2.56 -16.81
C ARG A 55 3.97 3.10 -17.95
N ARG A 56 2.68 3.37 -17.71
CA ARG A 56 1.73 3.89 -18.70
C ARG A 56 0.75 4.82 -18.01
N PRO A 57 0.29 5.88 -18.68
CA PRO A 57 -0.68 6.80 -18.10
C PRO A 57 -2.09 6.19 -18.09
N ALA A 58 -2.85 6.49 -17.05
CA ALA A 58 -4.29 6.33 -17.04
C ALA A 58 -4.94 7.64 -17.48
N LYS A 59 -6.11 7.54 -18.11
CA LYS A 59 -6.86 8.71 -18.57
C LYS A 59 -8.13 8.86 -17.74
N LEU A 60 -8.72 10.07 -17.81
CA LEU A 60 -10.04 10.31 -17.27
C LEU A 60 -11.01 9.26 -17.84
N TRP A 61 -11.90 8.76 -17.01
CA TRP A 61 -12.88 7.70 -17.34
C TRP A 61 -12.31 6.29 -17.42
N ASP A 62 -11.00 6.08 -17.26
CA ASP A 62 -10.46 4.73 -17.15
C ASP A 62 -10.91 4.11 -15.82
N SER A 63 -11.37 2.85 -15.91
CA SER A 63 -11.55 2.03 -14.72
C SER A 63 -10.22 1.39 -14.37
N LEU A 64 -9.82 1.48 -13.10
CA LEU A 64 -8.54 0.97 -12.62
C LEU A 64 -8.77 -0.10 -11.57
N LEU A 65 -7.94 -1.14 -11.63
CA LEU A 65 -7.89 -2.17 -10.60
C LEU A 65 -6.57 -2.06 -9.85
N ILE A 66 -6.67 -1.98 -8.53
CA ILE A 66 -5.50 -1.90 -7.66
C ILE A 66 -5.38 -3.21 -6.89
N HIS A 67 -4.25 -3.88 -7.05
CA HIS A 67 -3.94 -5.10 -6.31
C HIS A 67 -2.80 -4.83 -5.36
N GLY A 68 -2.99 -5.12 -4.08
CA GLY A 68 -1.97 -5.00 -3.05
C GLY A 68 -1.75 -6.32 -2.34
N GLU A 69 -0.51 -6.58 -1.97
CA GLU A 69 -0.15 -7.79 -1.24
C GLU A 69 1.03 -7.54 -0.29
N LEU A 70 1.12 -8.34 0.76
CA LEU A 70 2.31 -8.40 1.59
C LEU A 70 3.39 -9.12 0.79
N GLU A 71 4.51 -8.46 0.53
CA GLU A 71 5.60 -9.01 -0.26
C GLU A 71 6.56 -9.82 0.62
N LYS A 72 7.03 -9.20 1.70
CA LYS A 72 7.91 -9.82 2.68
C LYS A 72 7.90 -9.03 3.98
N PHE A 73 8.34 -9.64 5.05
CA PHE A 73 8.45 -8.97 6.34
C PHE A 73 9.63 -9.48 7.16
N GLU A 74 10.09 -8.63 8.05
CA GLU A 74 11.07 -8.95 9.08
C GLU A 74 10.40 -8.76 10.44
N ARG A 75 11.19 -8.66 11.50
CA ARG A 75 10.65 -8.51 12.86
C ARG A 75 9.84 -7.23 13.04
N THR A 76 10.29 -6.12 12.45
CA THR A 76 9.68 -4.79 12.63
C THR A 76 9.32 -4.11 11.33
N ARG A 77 9.85 -4.58 10.20
CA ARG A 77 9.65 -3.97 8.88
C ARG A 77 8.88 -4.90 7.98
N PHE A 78 8.02 -4.33 7.13
CA PHE A 78 7.33 -5.11 6.12
C PHE A 78 7.22 -4.33 4.82
N TRP A 79 7.20 -5.09 3.72
CA TRP A 79 7.07 -4.57 2.38
C TRP A 79 5.72 -4.96 1.82
N CYS A 80 5.01 -3.99 1.26
CA CYS A 80 3.80 -4.21 0.49
C CYS A 80 4.07 -3.89 -0.97
N ALA A 81 3.57 -4.73 -1.86
CA ALA A 81 3.67 -4.54 -3.30
C ALA A 81 2.28 -4.22 -3.84
N PHE A 82 2.22 -3.25 -4.76
CA PHE A 82 0.96 -2.80 -5.37
C PHE A 82 1.11 -2.76 -6.87
N ARG A 83 0.02 -3.10 -7.57
CA ARG A 83 -0.08 -2.99 -9.02
C ARG A 83 -1.38 -2.30 -9.36
N ILE A 84 -1.30 -1.35 -10.29
CA ILE A 84 -2.48 -0.70 -10.85
C ILE A 84 -2.58 -1.10 -12.31
N THR A 85 -3.69 -1.72 -12.68
CA THR A 85 -3.95 -2.19 -14.03
C THR A 85 -5.21 -1.55 -14.58
N ARG A 86 -5.32 -1.52 -15.91
CA ARG A 86 -6.52 -1.11 -16.61
C ARG A 86 -7.18 -2.34 -17.22
N PRO A 87 -8.30 -2.83 -16.63
CA PRO A 87 -8.91 -4.08 -17.10
C PRO A 87 -9.38 -4.05 -18.55
N SER A 88 -9.72 -2.87 -19.07
CA SER A 88 -10.25 -2.75 -20.45
C SER A 88 -9.27 -3.26 -21.51
N ASP A 89 -7.95 -3.16 -21.27
CA ASP A 89 -6.92 -3.63 -22.20
C ASP A 89 -5.85 -4.48 -21.51
N GLY A 90 -5.98 -4.74 -20.21
CA GLY A 90 -5.03 -5.53 -19.44
C GLY A 90 -3.68 -4.87 -19.19
N GLN A 91 -3.55 -3.58 -19.46
CA GLN A 91 -2.26 -2.89 -19.32
C GLN A 91 -1.89 -2.66 -17.85
N LEU A 92 -0.64 -2.94 -17.52
CA LEU A 92 -0.05 -2.59 -16.23
C LEU A 92 0.39 -1.13 -16.30
N LEU A 93 -0.20 -0.28 -15.48
CA LEU A 93 0.05 1.16 -15.49
C LEU A 93 1.11 1.58 -14.48
N VAL A 94 1.05 1.04 -13.28
CA VAL A 94 1.92 1.43 -12.16
C VAL A 94 2.30 0.21 -11.37
N THR A 95 3.56 0.14 -10.96
CA THR A 95 4.03 -0.78 -9.92
C THR A 95 4.60 0.02 -8.78
N CYS A 96 4.35 -0.42 -7.55
CA CYS A 96 4.80 0.26 -6.36
C CYS A 96 5.18 -0.73 -5.28
N ARG A 97 6.23 -0.41 -4.52
CA ARG A 97 6.58 -1.11 -3.29
C ARG A 97 6.73 -0.09 -2.19
N GLN A 98 6.19 -0.40 -1.02
CA GLN A 98 6.35 0.45 0.16
C GLN A 98 6.88 -0.37 1.32
N MET A 99 7.90 0.16 1.98
CA MET A 99 8.39 -0.39 3.25
C MET A 99 7.79 0.41 4.39
N LEU A 100 7.22 -0.30 5.36
CA LEU A 100 6.55 0.30 6.50
C LEU A 100 7.08 -0.26 7.80
N VAL A 101 6.94 0.54 8.85
CA VAL A 101 7.11 0.12 10.24
C VAL A 101 5.87 0.54 11.02
N VAL A 102 5.60 -0.13 12.12
CA VAL A 102 4.55 0.28 13.06
C VAL A 102 5.24 0.96 14.24
N VAL A 103 4.77 2.15 14.58
CA VAL A 103 5.31 2.91 15.71
C VAL A 103 4.23 3.14 16.75
N ARG A 104 4.63 3.21 18.01
CA ARG A 104 3.73 3.52 19.12
C ARG A 104 3.89 4.97 19.53
N LEU A 105 2.75 5.67 19.55
CA LEU A 105 2.69 7.08 19.94
C LEU A 105 2.64 7.21 21.47
N PRO A 106 3.10 8.34 22.06
CA PRO A 106 3.63 9.51 21.36
C PRO A 106 5.13 9.46 21.03
N GLU A 107 5.90 8.50 21.57
CA GLU A 107 7.36 8.47 21.44
C GLU A 107 7.86 8.00 20.08
N LEU A 108 6.98 7.54 19.21
CA LEU A 108 7.29 6.96 17.90
C LEU A 108 8.18 5.71 18.01
N LYS A 109 7.98 4.92 19.04
CA LYS A 109 8.75 3.71 19.28
C LYS A 109 8.33 2.59 18.31
N VAL A 110 9.29 2.03 17.58
CA VAL A 110 9.05 0.94 16.63
C VAL A 110 8.56 -0.29 17.38
N GLN A 111 7.47 -0.89 16.88
CA GLN A 111 6.86 -2.08 17.44
C GLN A 111 7.18 -3.31 16.60
N ARG A 112 7.21 -4.46 17.26
CA ARG A 112 7.29 -5.75 16.57
C ARG A 112 5.99 -6.01 15.84
N LEU A 113 6.09 -6.59 14.64
CA LEU A 113 4.92 -7.03 13.87
C LEU A 113 4.20 -8.18 14.58
N PRO A 114 2.92 -8.41 14.27
CA PRO A 114 2.16 -9.49 14.92
C PRO A 114 2.87 -10.83 14.78
N THR A 115 3.02 -11.55 15.88
CA THR A 115 3.70 -12.86 15.88
C THR A 115 2.95 -13.89 15.05
N ARG A 116 1.64 -13.74 14.89
CA ARG A 116 0.82 -14.61 14.03
C ARG A 116 1.25 -14.59 12.58
N TRP A 117 1.93 -13.52 12.12
CA TRP A 117 2.45 -13.44 10.76
C TRP A 117 3.53 -14.50 10.52
N ASP A 118 4.28 -14.88 11.55
CA ASP A 118 5.27 -15.96 11.44
C ASP A 118 4.61 -17.30 11.07
N THR A 119 3.38 -17.52 11.52
CA THR A 119 2.59 -18.70 11.21
C THR A 119 1.81 -18.53 9.91
N ASP A 120 1.09 -17.41 9.78
CA ASP A 120 0.15 -17.21 8.67
C ASP A 120 0.88 -16.87 7.35
N PHE A 121 2.01 -16.18 7.44
CA PHE A 121 2.77 -15.68 6.28
C PHE A 121 4.26 -16.03 6.37
N GLY A 122 4.61 -17.12 7.06
CA GLY A 122 6.01 -17.49 7.32
C GLY A 122 6.86 -17.62 6.06
N HIS A 123 6.26 -18.00 4.93
CA HIS A 123 6.93 -18.11 3.64
C HIS A 123 7.40 -16.75 3.10
N LEU A 124 6.87 -15.64 3.63
CA LEU A 124 7.26 -14.27 3.25
C LEU A 124 8.27 -13.65 4.21
N LYS A 125 8.62 -14.35 5.28
CA LYS A 125 9.57 -13.84 6.27
C LYS A 125 10.97 -13.80 5.68
N ALA A 126 11.56 -12.62 5.75
CA ALA A 126 12.93 -12.41 5.29
C ALA A 126 13.96 -12.87 6.32
#